data_398c80da0e919b1ceda741f1a714c3ae
#
_entry.id   398c80da0e919b1ceda741f1a714c3ae
#
_cell.length_a   1.000
_cell.length_b   1.000
_cell.length_c   1.000
_cell.angle_alpha   90.00
_cell.angle_beta   90.00
_cell.angle_gamma   90.00
#
_symmetry.space_group_name_H-M   'P 1'
#
loop_
_entity.id
_entity.type
_entity.pdbx_description
1 polymer ?
#
loop_
_entity_poly.entity_id
_entity_poly.type
_entity_poly.pdbx_seq_one_letter_code
_entity_poly.pdbx_strand_id
1 'polypeptide(L)'
;MKIALGCDHGGYELKQFVMKTLENLGYEYENFGCYSTESCDYPDFGAAAARAVAEGKCDRGIVICTTGIGISIAANKIKGIRCAHCADCLEAEMTRRHNDANMMAIGAGFTGKNMAERMVEVFLTTEFEGGRHERRVNKMMALEQE
;
A
#
# COMPACT_ATOMS: atom_id res chain seq x y z
N MET A 1 11.73 -7.31 6.63
CA MET A 1 10.97 -6.33 5.82
C MET A 1 10.16 -5.43 6.73
N LYS A 2 10.22 -4.13 6.51
CA LYS A 2 9.49 -3.13 7.30
C LYS A 2 8.42 -2.47 6.44
N ILE A 3 7.22 -2.35 6.97
CA ILE A 3 6.03 -1.90 6.24
C ILE A 3 5.59 -0.51 6.72
N ALA A 4 5.42 0.43 5.78
CA ALA A 4 4.87 1.73 6.08
C ALA A 4 3.34 1.66 6.04
N LEU A 5 2.67 2.20 7.04
CA LEU A 5 1.20 2.24 7.10
C LEU A 5 0.72 3.68 7.16
N GLY A 6 -0.30 3.98 6.38
CA GLY A 6 -0.96 5.28 6.42
C GLY A 6 -2.45 5.13 6.11
N CYS A 7 -3.27 5.99 6.70
CA CYS A 7 -4.70 6.00 6.44
C CYS A 7 -5.29 7.37 6.77
N ASP A 8 -6.53 7.59 6.36
CA ASP A 8 -7.33 8.68 6.88
C ASP A 8 -8.31 8.15 7.94
N HIS A 9 -9.23 8.99 8.39
CA HIS A 9 -10.22 8.62 9.39
C HIS A 9 -11.10 7.44 8.95
N GLY A 10 -11.40 7.32 7.66
CA GLY A 10 -12.21 6.21 7.12
C GLY A 10 -11.47 4.88 7.12
N GLY A 11 -10.15 4.91 7.12
CA GLY A 11 -9.30 3.71 7.15
C GLY A 11 -8.71 3.38 8.50
N TYR A 12 -8.99 4.19 9.51
CA TYR A 12 -8.34 4.07 10.82
C TYR A 12 -8.54 2.69 11.46
N GLU A 13 -9.78 2.22 11.54
CA GLU A 13 -10.08 0.93 12.18
C GLU A 13 -9.47 -0.24 11.43
N LEU A 14 -9.55 -0.22 10.09
CA LEU A 14 -8.93 -1.27 9.29
C LEU A 14 -7.42 -1.24 9.42
N LYS A 15 -6.80 -0.06 9.51
CA LYS A 15 -5.36 0.05 9.76
C LYS A 15 -4.97 -0.59 11.08
N GLN A 16 -5.74 -0.39 12.14
CA GLN A 16 -5.48 -1.03 13.42
C GLN A 16 -5.50 -2.56 13.29
N PHE A 17 -6.45 -3.09 12.53
CA PHE A 17 -6.52 -4.52 12.23
C PHE A 17 -5.32 -4.99 11.41
N VAL A 18 -4.90 -4.22 10.41
CA VAL A 18 -3.72 -4.54 9.59
C VAL A 18 -2.45 -4.54 10.43
N MET A 19 -2.32 -3.61 11.37
CA MET A 19 -1.19 -3.60 12.31
C MET A 19 -1.11 -4.92 13.08
N LYS A 20 -2.25 -5.40 13.57
CA LYS A 20 -2.33 -6.67 14.27
C LYS A 20 -1.94 -7.84 13.36
N THR A 21 -2.42 -7.82 12.13
CA THR A 21 -2.07 -8.82 11.12
C THR A 21 -0.56 -8.86 10.89
N LEU A 22 0.08 -7.71 10.75
CA LEU A 22 1.53 -7.63 10.54
C LEU A 22 2.30 -8.16 11.75
N GLU A 23 1.85 -7.85 12.97
CA GLU A 23 2.44 -8.39 14.20
C GLU A 23 2.35 -9.92 14.22
N ASN A 24 1.17 -10.46 13.88
CA ASN A 24 0.96 -11.91 13.87
C ASN A 24 1.81 -12.61 12.81
N LEU A 25 2.07 -11.94 11.69
CA LEU A 25 2.91 -12.48 10.60
C LEU A 25 4.41 -12.26 10.84
N GLY A 26 4.78 -11.51 11.88
CA GLY A 26 6.17 -11.26 12.24
C GLY A 26 6.86 -10.13 11.48
N TYR A 27 6.08 -9.23 10.87
CA TYR A 27 6.64 -8.07 10.16
C TYR A 27 6.77 -6.86 11.07
N GLU A 28 7.84 -6.09 10.89
CA GLU A 28 7.98 -4.76 11.47
C GLU A 28 7.16 -3.76 10.66
N TYR A 29 6.62 -2.74 11.31
CA TYR A 29 5.92 -1.69 10.61
C TYR A 29 6.11 -0.33 11.32
N GLU A 30 5.83 0.73 10.58
CA GLU A 30 5.78 2.07 11.13
C GLU A 30 4.46 2.72 10.73
N ASN A 31 3.77 3.30 11.72
CA ASN A 31 2.47 3.94 11.54
C ASN A 31 2.68 5.44 11.29
N PHE A 32 2.41 5.88 10.07
CA PHE A 32 2.54 7.28 9.66
C PHE A 32 1.24 8.09 9.80
N GLY A 33 0.22 7.50 10.43
CA GLY A 33 -1.06 8.18 10.70
C GLY A 33 -2.16 7.72 9.72
N CYS A 34 -3.42 8.22 9.93
CA CYS A 34 -3.80 9.09 11.04
C CYS A 34 -3.88 8.32 12.36
N TYR A 35 -4.13 9.06 13.45
CA TYR A 35 -4.05 8.50 14.81
C TYR A 35 -5.39 8.53 15.55
N SER A 36 -6.48 8.85 14.84
CA SER A 36 -7.83 8.88 15.42
C SER A 36 -8.88 8.76 14.31
N THR A 37 -10.15 8.74 14.71
CA THR A 37 -11.28 8.71 13.78
C THR A 37 -11.79 10.11 13.42
N GLU A 38 -11.12 11.17 13.91
CA GLU A 38 -11.48 12.54 13.54
C GLU A 38 -11.17 12.80 12.07
N SER A 39 -12.04 13.57 11.39
CA SER A 39 -11.91 13.88 9.99
C SER A 39 -10.53 14.48 9.66
N CYS A 40 -9.89 13.94 8.65
CA CYS A 40 -8.58 14.39 8.19
C CYS A 40 -8.44 14.13 6.69
N ASP A 41 -7.37 14.64 6.11
CA ASP A 41 -7.13 14.57 4.67
C ASP A 41 -6.22 13.42 4.31
N TYR A 42 -6.72 12.46 3.50
CA TYR A 42 -5.99 11.25 3.13
C TYR A 42 -4.63 11.53 2.44
N PRO A 43 -4.46 12.62 1.63
CA PRO A 43 -3.16 12.83 0.97
C PRO A 43 -2.01 13.03 1.95
N ASP A 44 -2.25 13.66 3.08
CA ASP A 44 -1.20 13.92 4.09
C ASP A 44 -0.58 12.62 4.58
N PHE A 45 -1.43 11.64 4.88
CA PHE A 45 -0.98 10.36 5.47
C PHE A 45 -0.55 9.36 4.38
N GLY A 46 -1.21 9.38 3.23
CA GLY A 46 -0.79 8.58 2.09
C GLY A 46 0.58 8.98 1.60
N ALA A 47 0.84 10.27 1.50
CA ALA A 47 2.14 10.79 1.09
C ALA A 47 3.23 10.48 2.11
N ALA A 48 2.92 10.58 3.41
CA ALA A 48 3.90 10.27 4.46
C ALA A 48 4.39 8.82 4.37
N ALA A 49 3.46 7.87 4.23
CA ALA A 49 3.81 6.46 4.06
C ALA A 49 4.58 6.23 2.75
N ALA A 50 4.14 6.85 1.66
CA ALA A 50 4.78 6.72 0.35
C ALA A 50 6.22 7.25 0.36
N ARG A 51 6.47 8.38 1.01
CA ARG A 51 7.83 8.92 1.12
C ARG A 51 8.74 7.99 1.90
N ALA A 52 8.24 7.36 2.95
CA ALA A 52 9.04 6.39 3.72
C ALA A 52 9.48 5.21 2.85
N VAL A 53 8.61 4.75 1.95
CA VAL A 53 8.94 3.68 1.01
C VAL A 53 9.92 4.19 -0.06
N ALA A 54 9.65 5.35 -0.65
CA ALA A 54 10.48 5.93 -1.70
C ALA A 54 11.91 6.22 -1.22
N GLU A 55 12.06 6.63 0.04
CA GLU A 55 13.36 6.94 0.65
C GLU A 55 14.09 5.72 1.20
N GLY A 56 13.48 4.54 1.13
CA GLY A 56 14.09 3.31 1.62
C GLY A 56 14.03 3.11 3.13
N LYS A 57 13.28 3.93 3.85
CA LYS A 57 13.06 3.75 5.29
C LYS A 57 12.18 2.54 5.57
N CYS A 58 11.26 2.25 4.66
CA CYS A 58 10.42 1.08 4.68
C CYS A 58 10.52 0.38 3.33
N ASP A 59 10.27 -0.93 3.31
CA ASP A 59 10.43 -1.74 2.10
C ASP A 59 9.17 -1.74 1.23
N ARG A 60 8.00 -1.75 1.86
CA ARG A 60 6.69 -1.67 1.21
C ARG A 60 5.74 -0.86 2.05
N GLY A 61 4.61 -0.46 1.46
CA GLY A 61 3.62 0.31 2.16
C GLY A 61 2.20 -0.18 1.91
N ILE A 62 1.35 0.06 2.89
CA ILE A 62 -0.09 -0.21 2.79
C ILE A 62 -0.81 1.05 3.25
N VAL A 63 -1.70 1.57 2.41
CA VAL A 63 -2.47 2.78 2.70
C VAL A 63 -3.97 2.49 2.58
N ILE A 64 -4.77 3.12 3.42
CA ILE A 64 -6.17 2.79 3.55
C ILE A 64 -6.99 4.08 3.68
N CYS A 65 -8.03 4.22 2.88
CA CYS A 65 -9.08 5.21 3.08
C CYS A 65 -10.43 4.53 2.85
N THR A 66 -11.52 5.26 2.84
CA THR A 66 -12.85 4.64 2.69
C THR A 66 -12.96 3.85 1.38
N THR A 67 -12.47 4.41 0.27
CA THR A 67 -12.54 3.75 -1.04
C THR A 67 -11.22 3.12 -1.47
N GLY A 68 -10.10 3.54 -0.91
CA GLY A 68 -8.76 3.17 -1.35
C GLY A 68 -8.32 3.93 -2.59
N ILE A 69 -9.24 4.64 -3.26
CA ILE A 69 -8.96 5.29 -4.54
C ILE A 69 -8.13 6.56 -4.36
N GLY A 70 -8.64 7.51 -3.58
CA GLY A 70 -7.95 8.79 -3.40
C GLY A 70 -6.56 8.64 -2.82
N ILE A 71 -6.41 7.77 -1.82
CA ILE A 71 -5.12 7.58 -1.17
C ILE A 71 -4.12 6.87 -2.09
N SER A 72 -4.60 6.00 -3.01
CA SER A 72 -3.72 5.38 -4.01
C SER A 72 -3.20 6.41 -5.01
N ILE A 73 -4.07 7.33 -5.45
CA ILE A 73 -3.65 8.40 -6.35
C ILE A 73 -2.61 9.29 -5.67
N ALA A 74 -2.86 9.66 -4.41
CA ALA A 74 -1.93 10.49 -3.64
C ALA A 74 -0.57 9.82 -3.49
N ALA A 75 -0.54 8.53 -3.13
CA ALA A 75 0.71 7.78 -2.99
C ALA A 75 1.49 7.75 -4.31
N ASN A 76 0.79 7.57 -5.43
CA ASN A 76 1.42 7.51 -6.76
C ASN A 76 1.96 8.86 -7.23
N LYS A 77 1.66 9.97 -6.58
CA LYS A 77 2.28 11.26 -6.87
C LYS A 77 3.73 11.35 -6.36
N ILE A 78 4.12 10.44 -5.48
CA ILE A 78 5.48 10.41 -4.94
C ILE A 78 6.36 9.60 -5.89
N LYS A 79 7.46 10.20 -6.36
CA LYS A 79 8.40 9.52 -7.27
C LYS A 79 8.93 8.23 -6.64
N GLY A 80 9.01 7.18 -7.42
CA GLY A 80 9.47 5.88 -6.98
C GLY A 80 8.36 4.96 -6.46
N ILE A 81 7.13 5.43 -6.40
CA ILE A 81 6.00 4.66 -5.87
C ILE A 81 5.16 4.07 -6.99
N ARG A 82 4.85 2.79 -6.84
CA ARG A 82 3.86 2.06 -7.63
C ARG A 82 2.85 1.49 -6.65
N CYS A 83 1.81 2.27 -6.38
CA CYS A 83 0.74 1.90 -5.45
C CYS A 83 -0.43 1.34 -6.23
N ALA A 84 -0.79 0.10 -5.95
CA ALA A 84 -1.91 -0.56 -6.59
C ALA A 84 -3.13 -0.50 -5.67
N HIS A 85 -4.26 -0.02 -6.20
CA HIS A 85 -5.54 -0.12 -5.53
C HIS A 85 -6.07 -1.52 -5.74
N CYS A 86 -6.17 -2.31 -4.68
CA CYS A 86 -6.60 -3.71 -4.74
C CYS A 86 -7.87 -3.92 -3.92
N ALA A 87 -8.78 -4.71 -4.48
CA ALA A 87 -10.05 -5.05 -3.83
C ALA A 87 -10.12 -6.53 -3.44
N ASP A 88 -9.19 -7.36 -3.91
CA ASP A 88 -9.17 -8.79 -3.63
C ASP A 88 -7.75 -9.36 -3.67
N CYS A 89 -7.63 -10.63 -3.33
CA CYS A 89 -6.34 -11.33 -3.27
C CYS A 89 -5.71 -11.50 -4.64
N LEU A 90 -6.50 -11.67 -5.68
CA LEU A 90 -5.96 -11.86 -7.02
C LEU A 90 -5.30 -10.56 -7.52
N GLU A 91 -5.93 -9.42 -7.27
CA GLU A 91 -5.33 -8.13 -7.60
C GLU A 91 -4.03 -7.89 -6.84
N ALA A 92 -4.01 -8.22 -5.55
CA ALA A 92 -2.80 -8.11 -4.72
C ALA A 92 -1.67 -9.00 -5.26
N GLU A 93 -1.99 -10.21 -5.67
CA GLU A 93 -1.03 -11.14 -6.26
C GLU A 93 -0.51 -10.61 -7.60
N MET A 94 -1.41 -10.25 -8.51
CA MET A 94 -1.06 -9.84 -9.86
C MET A 94 -0.24 -8.56 -9.89
N THR A 95 -0.55 -7.59 -9.04
CA THR A 95 0.24 -6.35 -9.00
C THR A 95 1.67 -6.60 -8.50
N ARG A 96 1.86 -7.59 -7.63
CA ARG A 96 3.21 -8.00 -7.24
C ARG A 96 3.92 -8.70 -8.40
N ARG A 97 3.27 -9.68 -8.99
CA ARG A 97 3.87 -10.50 -10.05
C ARG A 97 4.20 -9.70 -11.30
N HIS A 98 3.35 -8.74 -11.68
CA HIS A 98 3.46 -8.02 -12.94
C HIS A 98 3.99 -6.59 -12.80
N ASN A 99 3.65 -5.89 -11.74
CA ASN A 99 3.98 -4.47 -11.60
C ASN A 99 5.06 -4.19 -10.56
N ASP A 100 5.49 -5.21 -9.84
CA ASP A 100 6.40 -5.03 -8.70
C ASP A 100 5.94 -3.89 -7.81
N ALA A 101 4.62 -3.82 -7.56
CA ALA A 101 4.06 -2.74 -6.77
C ALA A 101 4.71 -2.72 -5.39
N ASN A 102 5.18 -1.55 -4.97
CA ASN A 102 5.80 -1.39 -3.66
C ASN A 102 4.81 -0.85 -2.61
N MET A 103 3.61 -0.48 -3.04
CA MET A 103 2.54 -0.11 -2.13
C MET A 103 1.20 -0.67 -2.59
N MET A 104 0.31 -0.92 -1.63
CA MET A 104 -1.06 -1.36 -1.89
C MET A 104 -2.02 -0.43 -1.16
N ALA A 105 -3.10 -0.05 -1.83
CA ALA A 105 -4.17 0.73 -1.24
C ALA A 105 -5.43 -0.12 -1.10
N ILE A 106 -6.08 -0.02 0.05
CA ILE A 106 -7.29 -0.77 0.37
C ILE A 106 -8.42 0.19 0.73
N GLY A 107 -9.63 -0.10 0.22
CA GLY A 107 -10.84 0.63 0.58
C GLY A 107 -11.53 -0.01 1.76
N ALA A 108 -11.49 0.63 2.91
CA ALA A 108 -12.09 0.09 4.15
C ALA A 108 -13.61 -0.09 4.03
N GLY A 109 -14.26 0.74 3.21
CA GLY A 109 -15.70 0.65 2.99
C GLY A 109 -16.11 -0.49 2.05
N PHE A 110 -15.16 -1.07 1.32
CA PHE A 110 -15.43 -2.11 0.33
C PHE A 110 -14.78 -3.44 0.65
N THR A 111 -13.85 -3.48 1.59
CA THR A 111 -13.03 -4.67 1.87
C THR A 111 -13.22 -5.08 3.33
N GLY A 112 -13.72 -6.29 3.54
CA GLY A 112 -13.86 -6.83 4.89
C GLY A 112 -12.53 -7.27 5.49
N LYS A 113 -12.51 -7.49 6.79
CA LYS A 113 -11.29 -7.81 7.54
C LYS A 113 -10.60 -9.08 7.05
N ASN A 114 -11.36 -10.14 6.78
CA ASN A 114 -10.79 -11.41 6.34
C ASN A 114 -10.10 -11.29 4.98
N MET A 115 -10.74 -10.56 4.06
CA MET A 115 -10.15 -10.29 2.76
C MET A 115 -8.90 -9.41 2.90
N ALA A 116 -8.96 -8.36 3.72
CA ALA A 116 -7.83 -7.47 3.94
C ALA A 116 -6.62 -8.23 4.51
N GLU A 117 -6.85 -9.09 5.49
CA GLU A 117 -5.79 -9.92 6.09
C GLU A 117 -5.10 -10.77 5.02
N ARG A 118 -5.89 -11.44 4.18
CA ARG A 118 -5.36 -12.28 3.11
C ARG A 118 -4.63 -11.46 2.06
N MET A 119 -5.17 -10.30 1.70
CA MET A 119 -4.51 -9.40 0.74
C MET A 119 -3.15 -8.94 1.24
N VAL A 120 -3.05 -8.58 2.51
CA VAL A 120 -1.78 -8.18 3.13
C VAL A 120 -0.76 -9.32 3.03
N GLU A 121 -1.15 -10.52 3.42
CA GLU A 121 -0.26 -11.69 3.36
C GLU A 121 0.22 -11.94 1.92
N VAL A 122 -0.70 -11.96 0.97
CA VAL A 122 -0.38 -12.18 -0.45
C VAL A 122 0.55 -11.09 -0.98
N PHE A 123 0.24 -9.83 -0.67
CA PHE A 123 1.07 -8.69 -1.12
C PHE A 123 2.50 -8.77 -0.58
N LEU A 124 2.68 -9.25 0.63
CA LEU A 124 4.01 -9.30 1.26
C LEU A 124 4.81 -10.55 0.91
N THR A 125 4.17 -11.61 0.43
CA THR A 125 4.82 -12.89 0.14
C THR A 125 4.93 -13.24 -1.33
N THR A 126 4.33 -12.45 -2.22
CA THR A 126 4.38 -12.71 -3.67
C THR A 126 5.56 -12.00 -4.29
N GLU A 127 6.35 -12.74 -5.06
CA GLU A 127 7.53 -12.22 -5.72
C GLU A 127 7.22 -11.67 -7.11
N PHE A 128 8.07 -10.76 -7.59
CA PHE A 128 8.00 -10.22 -8.93
C PHE A 128 8.50 -11.26 -9.94
N GLU A 129 7.79 -11.42 -11.06
CA GLU A 129 8.18 -12.38 -12.09
C GLU A 129 9.37 -11.95 -12.94
N GLY A 130 9.60 -10.65 -13.06
CA GLY A 130 10.67 -10.14 -13.92
C GLY A 130 10.37 -10.32 -15.40
N GLY A 131 11.40 -10.59 -16.20
CA GLY A 131 11.25 -10.83 -17.62
C GLY A 131 10.61 -9.65 -18.37
N ARG A 132 9.59 -9.92 -19.17
CA ARG A 132 8.87 -8.88 -19.92
C ARG A 132 8.19 -7.86 -19.01
N HIS A 133 7.83 -8.25 -17.79
CA HIS A 133 7.20 -7.34 -16.82
C HIS A 133 8.21 -6.31 -16.32
N GLU A 134 9.45 -6.69 -16.13
CA GLU A 134 10.52 -5.76 -15.73
C GLU A 134 10.71 -4.66 -16.74
N ARG A 135 10.73 -5.01 -18.02
CA ARG A 135 10.84 -4.02 -19.11
C ARG A 135 9.68 -3.02 -19.04
N ARG A 136 8.47 -3.50 -18.80
CA ARG A 136 7.27 -2.65 -18.70
C ARG A 136 7.29 -1.76 -17.47
N VAL A 137 7.72 -2.30 -16.32
CA VAL A 137 7.88 -1.51 -15.09
C VAL A 137 8.93 -0.42 -15.31
N ASN A 138 10.05 -0.74 -15.95
CA ASN A 138 11.09 0.25 -16.22
C ASN A 138 10.57 1.38 -17.13
N LYS A 139 9.77 1.05 -18.15
CA LYS A 139 9.14 2.06 -19.00
C LYS A 139 8.16 2.94 -18.22
N MET A 140 7.38 2.34 -17.34
CA MET A 140 6.46 3.08 -16.48
C MET A 140 7.21 4.05 -15.58
N MET A 141 8.28 3.58 -14.94
CA MET A 141 9.07 4.42 -14.04
C MET A 141 9.79 5.55 -14.78
N ALA A 142 10.17 5.33 -16.03
CA ALA A 142 10.81 6.38 -16.84
C ALA A 142 9.89 7.58 -17.08
N LEU A 143 8.58 7.41 -16.99
CA LEU A 143 7.62 8.51 -17.14
C LEU A 143 7.80 9.59 -16.07
N GLU A 144 8.37 9.24 -14.92
CA GLU A 144 8.64 10.20 -13.85
C GLU A 144 9.73 11.23 -14.20
N GLN A 145 10.47 10.97 -15.26
CA GLN A 145 11.57 11.84 -15.70
C GLN A 145 11.14 12.83 -16.78
N GLU A 146 9.89 12.78 -17.25
CA GLU A 146 9.37 13.69 -18.28
C GLU A 146 8.97 15.05 -17.76
#